data_b5f5a1dfd4f7838d9256528e4fc18215
#
_entry.id   b5f5a1dfd4f7838d9256528e4fc18215
#
_cell.length_a   1.000
_cell.length_b   1.000
_cell.length_c   1.000
_cell.angle_alpha   90.00
_cell.angle_beta   90.00
_cell.angle_gamma   90.00
#
_symmetry.space_group_name_H-M   'P 1'
#
loop_
_entity.id
_entity.type
_entity.pdbx_description
1 polymer ?
#
loop_
_entity_poly.entity_id
_entity_poly.type
_entity_poly.pdbx_seq_one_letter_code
_entity_poly.pdbx_strand_id
1 'polypeptide(L)'
;MRPIALPLALILLAGPALADWTLDGERSTMGFVTIKNGDTAEASMFSGLEGGVAEDGTATISIPLASVETFIDIRNERMRELLFRVADFPMATVTASIDMDALAALAPGDRAMSDVEITVAVNGAEADYPGSVSITRIDEGTVAVGTARPLIADARDLGYEGGLDDLREIAGLDAISPAVPVTFDLLFTR
;
A
#
# COMPACT_ATOMS: atom_id res chain seq x y z
N MET A 1 23.07 42.33 40.78
CA MET A 1 22.06 41.95 39.78
C MET A 1 22.76 41.18 38.67
N ARG A 2 22.55 39.86 38.61
CA ARG A 2 23.10 38.99 37.58
C ARG A 2 22.07 38.77 36.49
N PRO A 3 22.36 38.94 35.19
CA PRO A 3 21.41 38.66 34.14
C PRO A 3 21.24 37.14 33.96
N ILE A 4 19.99 36.68 34.00
CA ILE A 4 19.60 35.31 33.68
C ILE A 4 19.50 35.23 32.15
N ALA A 5 20.43 34.50 31.52
CA ALA A 5 20.32 34.18 30.12
C ALA A 5 19.38 32.99 29.92
N LEU A 6 18.24 33.20 29.29
CA LEU A 6 17.35 32.10 28.82
C LEU A 6 17.97 31.42 27.58
N PRO A 7 18.07 30.08 27.55
CA PRO A 7 18.47 29.40 26.32
C PRO A 7 17.32 29.46 25.31
N LEU A 8 17.60 30.01 24.13
CA LEU A 8 16.72 29.96 22.96
C LEU A 8 16.77 28.52 22.41
N ALA A 9 15.74 27.74 22.68
CA ALA A 9 15.60 26.42 22.08
C ALA A 9 15.26 26.57 20.59
N LEU A 10 16.22 26.21 19.74
CA LEU A 10 16.04 26.13 18.28
C LEU A 10 15.20 24.88 17.97
N ILE A 11 13.91 25.05 17.73
CA ILE A 11 13.04 23.99 17.22
C ILE A 11 13.38 23.81 15.73
N LEU A 12 14.14 22.77 15.39
CA LEU A 12 14.31 22.29 14.02
C LEU A 12 12.95 21.71 13.58
N LEU A 13 12.22 22.46 12.79
CA LEU A 13 11.10 21.95 12.00
C LEU A 13 11.72 21.02 10.93
N ALA A 14 11.61 19.71 11.14
CA ALA A 14 11.83 18.76 10.06
C ALA A 14 10.78 19.04 8.98
N GLY A 15 11.20 19.61 7.85
CA GLY A 15 10.36 19.72 6.67
C GLY A 15 10.02 18.33 6.15
N PRO A 16 8.92 18.17 5.40
CA PRO A 16 8.66 16.91 4.72
C PRO A 16 9.87 16.55 3.87
N ALA A 17 10.41 15.35 4.05
CA ALA A 17 11.43 14.81 3.17
C ALA A 17 10.83 14.79 1.74
N LEU A 18 11.47 15.47 0.81
CA LEU A 18 11.07 15.41 -0.59
C LEU A 18 11.35 13.97 -1.06
N ALA A 19 10.34 13.32 -1.65
CA ALA A 19 10.56 12.03 -2.28
C ALA A 19 11.52 12.18 -3.46
N ASP A 20 12.55 11.32 -3.52
CA ASP A 20 13.47 11.29 -4.69
C ASP A 20 12.74 10.70 -5.92
N TRP A 21 11.77 9.79 -5.66
CA TRP A 21 10.88 9.22 -6.66
C TRP A 21 9.42 9.44 -6.25
N THR A 22 8.61 9.93 -7.19
CA THR A 22 7.18 10.15 -6.99
C THR A 22 6.38 9.09 -7.71
N LEU A 23 5.37 8.52 -7.05
CA LEU A 23 4.44 7.56 -7.66
C LEU A 23 3.54 8.27 -8.68
N ASP A 24 3.49 7.75 -9.89
CA ASP A 24 2.49 8.11 -10.89
C ASP A 24 1.22 7.27 -10.64
N GLY A 25 0.31 7.81 -9.84
CA GLY A 25 -0.89 7.09 -9.43
C GLY A 25 -1.89 6.83 -10.57
N GLU A 26 -1.84 7.61 -11.66
CA GLU A 26 -2.71 7.39 -12.83
C GLU A 26 -2.25 6.19 -13.66
N ARG A 27 -0.94 5.91 -13.66
CA ARG A 27 -0.33 4.77 -14.36
C ARG A 27 0.03 3.61 -13.43
N SER A 28 -0.41 3.67 -12.18
CA SER A 28 -0.17 2.64 -11.18
C SER A 28 -1.47 1.91 -10.83
N THR A 29 -1.37 0.62 -10.56
CA THR A 29 -2.52 -0.22 -10.19
C THR A 29 -2.20 -1.09 -8.99
N MET A 30 -3.21 -1.33 -8.15
CA MET A 30 -3.17 -2.32 -7.09
C MET A 30 -4.46 -3.13 -7.11
N GLY A 31 -4.32 -4.44 -7.27
CA GLY A 31 -5.42 -5.39 -7.31
C GLY A 31 -5.38 -6.37 -6.14
N PHE A 32 -6.52 -6.88 -5.76
CA PHE A 32 -6.65 -7.95 -4.79
C PHE A 32 -7.74 -8.95 -5.19
N VAL A 33 -7.63 -10.17 -4.69
CA VAL A 33 -8.59 -11.23 -4.97
C VAL A 33 -9.30 -11.61 -3.68
N THR A 34 -10.63 -11.64 -3.71
CA THR A 34 -11.47 -12.21 -2.65
C THR A 34 -11.92 -13.62 -3.05
N ILE A 35 -11.97 -14.54 -2.09
CA ILE A 35 -12.42 -15.91 -2.31
C ILE A 35 -13.62 -16.17 -1.40
N LYS A 36 -14.76 -16.52 -2.02
CA LYS A 36 -16.02 -16.79 -1.36
C LYS A 36 -16.38 -18.27 -1.47
N ASN A 37 -17.04 -18.80 -0.44
CA ASN A 37 -17.55 -20.18 -0.39
C ASN A 37 -16.49 -21.24 -0.72
N GLY A 38 -15.20 -20.89 -0.53
CA GLY A 38 -14.05 -21.78 -0.74
C GLY A 38 -13.49 -21.82 -2.15
N ASP A 39 -14.24 -21.44 -3.20
CA ASP A 39 -13.86 -21.64 -4.60
C ASP A 39 -14.18 -20.49 -5.54
N THR A 40 -14.99 -19.53 -5.13
CA THR A 40 -15.41 -18.41 -5.98
C THR A 40 -14.46 -17.22 -5.80
N ALA A 41 -13.51 -17.06 -6.72
CA ALA A 41 -12.55 -15.97 -6.71
C ALA A 41 -13.03 -14.78 -7.55
N GLU A 42 -12.90 -13.57 -7.02
CA GLU A 42 -13.24 -12.32 -7.72
C GLU A 42 -12.13 -11.31 -7.53
N ALA A 43 -11.71 -10.69 -8.63
CA ALA A 43 -10.71 -9.63 -8.63
C ALA A 43 -11.36 -8.27 -8.38
N SER A 44 -10.68 -7.46 -7.58
CA SER A 44 -11.04 -6.09 -7.24
C SER A 44 -9.78 -5.23 -7.25
N MET A 45 -9.92 -3.91 -7.22
CA MET A 45 -8.79 -3.00 -7.29
C MET A 45 -9.01 -1.74 -6.48
N PHE A 46 -7.90 -1.03 -6.23
CA PHE A 46 -7.87 0.35 -5.75
C PHE A 46 -7.28 1.26 -6.82
N SER A 47 -7.65 2.52 -6.80
CA SER A 47 -7.14 3.59 -7.67
C SER A 47 -6.76 4.83 -6.87
N GLY A 48 -6.17 5.83 -7.53
CA GLY A 48 -5.77 7.06 -6.86
C GLY A 48 -4.66 6.85 -5.82
N LEU A 49 -3.74 5.92 -6.11
CA LEU A 49 -2.58 5.66 -5.26
C LEU A 49 -1.67 6.89 -5.24
N GLU A 50 -1.13 7.24 -4.09
CA GLU A 50 -0.19 8.33 -3.92
C GLU A 50 1.04 7.85 -3.15
N GLY A 51 2.17 8.50 -3.32
CA GLY A 51 3.37 8.16 -2.54
C GLY A 51 4.67 8.41 -3.26
N GLY A 52 5.72 7.76 -2.80
CA GLY A 52 7.05 7.89 -3.38
C GLY A 52 8.11 7.12 -2.61
N VAL A 53 9.36 7.31 -3.00
CA VAL A 53 10.53 6.76 -2.32
C VAL A 53 11.43 7.93 -1.92
N ALA A 54 11.76 8.02 -0.63
CA ALA A 54 12.66 9.03 -0.11
C ALA A 54 14.13 8.70 -0.42
N GLU A 55 15.04 9.67 -0.25
CA GLU A 55 16.48 9.48 -0.48
C GLU A 55 17.10 8.35 0.37
N ASP A 56 16.54 8.10 1.55
CA ASP A 56 16.98 7.04 2.46
C ASP A 56 16.47 5.64 2.06
N GLY A 57 15.73 5.54 0.96
CA GLY A 57 15.13 4.30 0.46
C GLY A 57 13.79 3.93 1.09
N THR A 58 13.23 4.78 1.95
CA THR A 58 11.89 4.54 2.50
C THR A 58 10.84 4.77 1.42
N ALA A 59 10.21 3.69 0.96
CA ALA A 59 9.04 3.74 0.09
C ALA A 59 7.78 3.88 0.95
N THR A 60 6.88 4.80 0.58
CA THR A 60 5.57 4.97 1.23
C THR A 60 4.49 5.12 0.16
N ILE A 61 3.47 4.27 0.22
CA ILE A 61 2.30 4.30 -0.67
C ILE A 61 1.05 4.48 0.17
N SER A 62 0.25 5.46 -0.18
CA SER A 62 -1.06 5.73 0.41
C SER A 62 -2.16 5.23 -0.53
N ILE A 63 -3.12 4.49 0.01
CA ILE A 63 -4.22 3.85 -0.73
C ILE A 63 -5.53 4.44 -0.21
N PRO A 64 -6.26 5.22 -1.03
CA PRO A 64 -7.59 5.71 -0.66
C PRO A 64 -8.56 4.52 -0.62
N LEU A 65 -9.02 4.11 0.57
CA LEU A 65 -9.91 2.94 0.72
C LEU A 65 -11.28 3.17 0.08
N ALA A 66 -11.71 4.42 -0.05
CA ALA A 66 -12.92 4.80 -0.76
C ALA A 66 -12.87 4.49 -2.27
N SER A 67 -11.67 4.30 -2.84
CA SER A 67 -11.46 4.00 -4.26
C SER A 67 -11.67 2.53 -4.62
N VAL A 68 -12.06 1.68 -3.66
CA VAL A 68 -12.31 0.26 -3.91
C VAL A 68 -13.30 0.07 -5.06
N GLU A 69 -12.91 -0.74 -6.04
CA GLU A 69 -13.70 -1.09 -7.21
C GLU A 69 -13.80 -2.61 -7.36
N THR A 70 -15.01 -3.11 -7.24
CA THR A 70 -15.35 -4.54 -7.36
C THR A 70 -16.24 -4.82 -8.55
N PHE A 71 -16.52 -3.79 -9.39
CA PHE A 71 -17.43 -3.82 -10.54
C PHE A 71 -18.89 -4.11 -10.17
N ILE A 72 -19.26 -3.92 -8.90
CA ILE A 72 -20.62 -4.03 -8.36
C ILE A 72 -20.82 -2.90 -7.35
N ASP A 73 -21.61 -1.88 -7.70
CA ASP A 73 -21.77 -0.65 -6.91
C ASP A 73 -22.18 -0.90 -5.46
N ILE A 74 -23.20 -1.74 -5.24
CA ILE A 74 -23.69 -2.05 -3.88
C ILE A 74 -22.61 -2.78 -3.04
N ARG A 75 -21.72 -3.55 -3.67
CA ARG A 75 -20.61 -4.18 -2.98
C ARG A 75 -19.53 -3.17 -2.63
N ASN A 76 -19.21 -2.24 -3.53
CA ASN A 76 -18.31 -1.13 -3.26
C ASN A 76 -18.77 -0.33 -2.04
N GLU A 77 -20.07 0.01 -1.99
CA GLU A 77 -20.67 0.73 -0.86
C GLU A 77 -20.53 -0.06 0.46
N ARG A 78 -20.92 -1.33 0.47
CA ARG A 78 -20.81 -2.20 1.64
C ARG A 78 -19.37 -2.38 2.12
N MET A 79 -18.41 -2.52 1.20
CA MET A 79 -17.00 -2.62 1.57
C MET A 79 -16.49 -1.31 2.20
N ARG A 80 -16.88 -0.16 1.66
CA ARG A 80 -16.52 1.14 2.24
C ARG A 80 -17.09 1.32 3.65
N GLU A 81 -18.34 0.92 3.86
CA GLU A 81 -19.03 1.14 5.13
C GLU A 81 -18.67 0.10 6.19
N LEU A 82 -18.77 -1.19 5.84
CA LEU A 82 -18.71 -2.30 6.81
C LEU A 82 -17.30 -2.84 6.99
N LEU A 83 -16.54 -3.00 5.89
CA LEU A 83 -15.19 -3.58 5.95
C LEU A 83 -14.15 -2.50 6.28
N PHE A 84 -14.02 -1.52 5.40
CA PHE A 84 -12.97 -0.52 5.52
C PHE A 84 -13.31 0.59 6.51
N ARG A 85 -14.59 0.85 6.79
CA ARG A 85 -15.05 1.94 7.65
C ARG A 85 -14.39 3.27 7.27
N VAL A 86 -14.52 3.64 5.99
CA VAL A 86 -13.77 4.75 5.39
C VAL A 86 -14.03 6.11 6.05
N ALA A 87 -15.13 6.27 6.79
CA ALA A 87 -15.41 7.46 7.58
C ALA A 87 -14.40 7.64 8.73
N ASP A 88 -13.90 6.54 9.32
CA ASP A 88 -12.96 6.53 10.43
C ASP A 88 -11.52 6.31 9.93
N PHE A 89 -11.37 5.47 8.91
CA PHE A 89 -10.08 5.03 8.33
C PHE A 89 -10.09 5.22 6.80
N PRO A 90 -9.89 6.45 6.31
CA PRO A 90 -10.00 6.74 4.88
C PRO A 90 -8.86 6.16 4.04
N MET A 91 -7.71 5.89 4.66
CA MET A 91 -6.48 5.51 3.98
C MET A 91 -5.87 4.25 4.58
N ALA A 92 -5.24 3.43 3.73
CA ALA A 92 -4.20 2.51 4.15
C ALA A 92 -2.83 3.07 3.75
N THR A 93 -1.81 2.75 4.55
CA THR A 93 -0.41 3.11 4.25
C THR A 93 0.42 1.83 4.14
N VAL A 94 1.19 1.76 3.08
CA VAL A 94 2.14 0.68 2.84
C VAL A 94 3.54 1.25 2.84
N THR A 95 4.45 0.65 3.60
CA THR A 95 5.86 1.04 3.65
C THR A 95 6.77 -0.15 3.34
N ALA A 96 7.91 0.15 2.72
CA ALA A 96 8.98 -0.82 2.48
C ALA A 96 10.33 -0.10 2.44
N SER A 97 11.42 -0.84 2.67
CA SER A 97 12.78 -0.30 2.52
C SER A 97 13.38 -0.79 1.20
N ILE A 98 13.87 0.15 0.40
CA ILE A 98 14.44 -0.09 -0.92
C ILE A 98 15.95 0.17 -0.87
N ASP A 99 16.75 -0.75 -1.43
CA ASP A 99 18.18 -0.55 -1.62
C ASP A 99 18.42 0.44 -2.79
N MET A 100 18.70 1.69 -2.45
CA MET A 100 18.89 2.76 -3.41
C MET A 100 20.18 2.60 -4.21
N ASP A 101 21.22 1.96 -3.64
CA ASP A 101 22.47 1.67 -4.37
C ASP A 101 22.23 0.59 -5.44
N ALA A 102 21.49 -0.45 -5.10
CA ALA A 102 21.09 -1.48 -6.07
C ALA A 102 20.21 -0.91 -7.18
N LEU A 103 19.27 0.00 -6.84
CA LEU A 103 18.44 0.71 -7.82
C LEU A 103 19.29 1.60 -8.75
N ALA A 104 20.26 2.33 -8.19
CA ALA A 104 21.13 3.22 -8.96
C ALA A 104 22.06 2.45 -9.91
N ALA A 105 22.42 1.21 -9.58
CA ALA A 105 23.27 0.35 -10.41
C ALA A 105 22.56 -0.20 -11.66
N LEU A 106 21.22 -0.15 -11.74
CA LEU A 106 20.47 -0.59 -12.91
C LEU A 106 20.63 0.38 -14.07
N ALA A 107 21.01 -0.09 -15.25
CA ALA A 107 20.98 0.70 -16.47
C ALA A 107 19.54 0.75 -17.05
N PRO A 108 19.19 1.77 -17.87
CA PRO A 108 17.93 1.77 -18.61
C PRO A 108 17.71 0.46 -19.40
N GLY A 109 16.55 -0.15 -19.20
CA GLY A 109 16.19 -1.46 -19.74
C GLY A 109 16.51 -2.65 -18.84
N ASP A 110 17.29 -2.46 -17.78
CA ASP A 110 17.62 -3.53 -16.84
C ASP A 110 16.44 -3.85 -15.90
N ARG A 111 16.40 -5.11 -15.46
CA ARG A 111 15.44 -5.63 -14.50
C ARG A 111 16.15 -6.41 -13.40
N ALA A 112 15.75 -6.14 -12.17
CA ALA A 112 16.18 -6.87 -10.98
C ALA A 112 14.97 -7.45 -10.22
N MET A 113 15.24 -8.49 -9.42
CA MET A 113 14.29 -9.04 -8.47
C MET A 113 14.78 -8.71 -7.07
N SER A 114 13.88 -8.32 -6.18
CA SER A 114 14.20 -8.02 -4.78
C SER A 114 13.15 -8.64 -3.86
N ASP A 115 13.62 -9.26 -2.79
CA ASP A 115 12.76 -9.61 -1.67
C ASP A 115 12.72 -8.41 -0.72
N VAL A 116 11.52 -8.02 -0.30
CA VAL A 116 11.27 -6.86 0.55
C VAL A 116 10.33 -7.26 1.68
N GLU A 117 10.47 -6.62 2.84
CA GLU A 117 9.45 -6.65 3.88
C GLU A 117 8.50 -5.48 3.65
N ILE A 118 7.21 -5.77 3.60
CA ILE A 118 6.15 -4.81 3.33
C ILE A 118 5.30 -4.67 4.58
N THR A 119 5.33 -3.50 5.21
CA THR A 119 4.48 -3.17 6.35
C THR A 119 3.19 -2.50 5.85
N VAL A 120 2.05 -3.01 6.28
CA VAL A 120 0.72 -2.47 5.96
C VAL A 120 0.08 -1.94 7.23
N ALA A 121 -0.20 -0.63 7.26
CA ALA A 121 -0.90 0.04 8.34
C ALA A 121 -2.29 0.48 7.88
N VAL A 122 -3.33 -0.06 8.51
CA VAL A 122 -4.73 0.22 8.17
C VAL A 122 -5.65 -0.11 9.34
N ASN A 123 -6.80 0.56 9.44
CA ASN A 123 -7.83 0.25 10.44
C ASN A 123 -7.30 0.25 11.90
N GLY A 124 -6.22 0.98 12.18
CA GLY A 124 -5.56 1.02 13.48
C GLY A 124 -4.70 -0.22 13.80
N ALA A 125 -4.54 -1.14 12.84
CA ALA A 125 -3.66 -2.30 12.90
C ALA A 125 -2.45 -2.10 11.99
N GLU A 126 -1.38 -2.86 12.25
CA GLU A 126 -0.18 -2.91 11.43
C GLU A 126 0.31 -4.35 11.34
N ALA A 127 0.70 -4.79 10.15
CA ALA A 127 1.21 -6.13 9.92
C ALA A 127 2.29 -6.14 8.83
N ASP A 128 3.27 -7.04 8.99
CA ASP A 128 4.38 -7.22 8.07
C ASP A 128 4.17 -8.45 7.20
N TYR A 129 4.48 -8.31 5.91
CA TYR A 129 4.34 -9.37 4.91
C TYR A 129 5.61 -9.49 4.07
N PRO A 130 6.13 -10.70 3.86
CA PRO A 130 7.22 -10.91 2.92
C PRO A 130 6.73 -10.69 1.49
N GLY A 131 7.38 -9.78 0.77
CA GLY A 131 7.11 -9.47 -0.62
C GLY A 131 8.27 -9.88 -1.53
N SER A 132 7.97 -10.18 -2.79
CA SER A 132 8.97 -10.32 -3.84
C SER A 132 8.55 -9.44 -5.01
N VAL A 133 9.41 -8.50 -5.36
CA VAL A 133 9.15 -7.48 -6.38
C VAL A 133 10.11 -7.57 -7.55
N SER A 134 9.62 -7.16 -8.69
CA SER A 134 10.40 -6.97 -9.91
C SER A 134 10.56 -5.46 -10.12
N ILE A 135 11.79 -4.99 -10.17
CA ILE A 135 12.13 -3.59 -10.40
C ILE A 135 12.72 -3.49 -11.81
N THR A 136 12.11 -2.68 -12.66
CA THR A 136 12.57 -2.42 -14.02
C THR A 136 12.91 -0.94 -14.18
N ARG A 137 14.16 -0.62 -14.51
CA ARG A 137 14.53 0.74 -14.85
C ARG A 137 14.17 1.01 -16.32
N ILE A 138 13.16 1.83 -16.56
CA ILE A 138 12.69 2.14 -17.91
C ILE A 138 13.64 3.13 -18.58
N ASP A 139 13.94 4.22 -17.88
CA ASP A 139 14.89 5.25 -18.29
C ASP A 139 15.55 5.92 -17.07
N GLU A 140 16.26 7.04 -17.27
CA GLU A 140 16.96 7.74 -16.18
C GLU A 140 16.01 8.29 -15.09
N GLY A 141 14.78 8.64 -15.46
CA GLY A 141 13.77 9.24 -14.60
C GLY A 141 12.56 8.36 -14.32
N THR A 142 12.52 7.10 -14.79
CA THR A 142 11.33 6.24 -14.70
C THR A 142 11.68 4.83 -14.25
N VAL A 143 11.00 4.33 -13.23
CA VAL A 143 11.13 2.97 -12.68
C VAL A 143 9.75 2.34 -12.53
N ALA A 144 9.59 1.11 -13.03
CA ALA A 144 8.41 0.29 -12.77
C ALA A 144 8.71 -0.77 -11.71
N VAL A 145 7.79 -0.94 -10.77
CA VAL A 145 7.87 -1.95 -9.70
C VAL A 145 6.59 -2.77 -9.68
N GLY A 146 6.70 -4.05 -9.95
CA GLY A 146 5.55 -4.95 -9.92
C GLY A 146 5.75 -6.13 -8.97
N THR A 147 4.67 -6.75 -8.52
CA THR A 147 4.77 -8.00 -7.77
C THR A 147 5.35 -9.11 -8.66
N ALA A 148 6.43 -9.74 -8.20
CA ALA A 148 6.97 -10.95 -8.84
C ALA A 148 6.17 -12.20 -8.48
N ARG A 149 5.57 -12.20 -7.31
CA ARG A 149 4.62 -13.18 -6.78
C ARG A 149 3.54 -12.44 -6.02
N PRO A 150 2.25 -12.86 -6.07
CA PRO A 150 1.21 -12.25 -5.24
C PRO A 150 1.62 -12.25 -3.76
N LEU A 151 1.48 -11.11 -3.11
CA LEU A 151 1.56 -11.01 -1.66
C LEU A 151 0.26 -11.59 -1.09
N ILE A 152 0.34 -12.39 -0.04
CA ILE A 152 -0.85 -12.93 0.62
C ILE A 152 -1.03 -12.19 1.95
N ALA A 153 -1.95 -11.24 1.98
CA ALA A 153 -2.34 -10.56 3.20
C ALA A 153 -3.40 -11.38 3.95
N ASP A 154 -3.36 -11.34 5.28
CA ASP A 154 -4.45 -11.88 6.12
C ASP A 154 -5.30 -10.72 6.65
N ALA A 155 -6.56 -10.68 6.26
CA ALA A 155 -7.48 -9.62 6.65
C ALA A 155 -7.70 -9.54 8.18
N ARG A 156 -7.45 -10.64 8.92
CA ARG A 156 -7.55 -10.68 10.39
C ARG A 156 -6.40 -9.92 11.04
N ASP A 157 -5.19 -10.04 10.50
CA ASP A 157 -4.02 -9.31 10.99
C ASP A 157 -4.22 -7.78 10.83
N LEU A 158 -5.05 -7.39 9.87
CA LEU A 158 -5.40 -6.00 9.57
C LEU A 158 -6.70 -5.53 10.26
N GLY A 159 -7.22 -6.32 11.22
CA GLY A 159 -8.38 -5.95 12.02
C GLY A 159 -9.73 -5.99 11.27
N TYR A 160 -9.82 -6.75 10.17
CA TYR A 160 -11.02 -6.83 9.33
C TYR A 160 -11.94 -8.02 9.62
N GLU A 161 -11.66 -8.82 10.67
CA GLU A 161 -12.45 -10.02 10.97
C GLU A 161 -13.95 -9.72 11.10
N GLY A 162 -14.33 -8.71 11.91
CA GLY A 162 -15.73 -8.30 12.07
C GLY A 162 -16.39 -7.83 10.78
N GLY A 163 -15.69 -7.00 9.99
CA GLY A 163 -16.20 -6.53 8.70
C GLY A 163 -16.37 -7.64 7.66
N LEU A 164 -15.52 -8.67 7.69
CA LEU A 164 -15.71 -9.88 6.86
C LEU A 164 -16.95 -10.66 7.26
N ASP A 165 -17.23 -10.79 8.57
CA ASP A 165 -18.44 -11.44 9.08
C ASP A 165 -19.70 -10.66 8.66
N ASP A 166 -19.71 -9.34 8.81
CA ASP A 166 -20.81 -8.48 8.37
C ASP A 166 -21.08 -8.63 6.87
N LEU A 167 -20.03 -8.60 6.04
CA LEU A 167 -20.15 -8.78 4.61
C LEU A 167 -20.66 -10.18 4.23
N ARG A 168 -20.18 -11.22 4.91
CA ARG A 168 -20.61 -12.60 4.72
C ARG A 168 -22.09 -12.75 5.00
N GLU A 169 -22.56 -12.19 6.13
CA GLU A 169 -23.97 -12.28 6.55
C GLU A 169 -24.89 -11.55 5.58
N ILE A 170 -24.57 -10.29 5.22
CA ILE A 170 -25.44 -9.48 4.35
C ILE A 170 -25.48 -10.01 2.91
N ALA A 171 -24.44 -10.73 2.48
CA ALA A 171 -24.37 -11.35 1.16
C ALA A 171 -24.94 -12.80 1.15
N GLY A 172 -25.30 -13.35 2.30
CA GLY A 172 -25.81 -14.73 2.42
C GLY A 172 -24.79 -15.77 2.01
N LEU A 173 -23.50 -15.54 2.32
CA LEU A 173 -22.40 -16.45 1.97
C LEU A 173 -22.09 -17.39 3.13
N ASP A 174 -21.62 -18.60 2.81
CA ASP A 174 -21.14 -19.55 3.81
C ASP A 174 -19.79 -19.09 4.39
N ALA A 175 -18.90 -18.56 3.55
CA ALA A 175 -17.57 -18.10 3.95
C ALA A 175 -17.01 -17.01 3.03
N ILE A 176 -16.17 -16.14 3.62
CA ILE A 176 -15.22 -15.27 2.88
C ILE A 176 -13.83 -15.60 3.42
N SER A 177 -12.89 -15.92 2.55
CA SER A 177 -11.50 -16.21 2.94
C SER A 177 -10.83 -14.97 3.54
N PRO A 178 -10.17 -15.06 4.71
CA PRO A 178 -9.33 -13.97 5.22
C PRO A 178 -8.02 -13.83 4.45
N ALA A 179 -7.56 -14.88 3.75
CA ALA A 179 -6.36 -14.81 2.92
C ALA A 179 -6.68 -14.10 1.60
N VAL A 180 -5.99 -12.99 1.36
CA VAL A 180 -6.23 -12.07 0.25
C VAL A 180 -4.96 -11.95 -0.58
N PRO A 181 -4.91 -12.57 -1.77
CA PRO A 181 -3.83 -12.32 -2.73
C PRO A 181 -3.87 -10.88 -3.24
N VAL A 182 -2.73 -10.19 -3.15
CA VAL A 182 -2.56 -8.79 -3.60
C VAL A 182 -1.47 -8.74 -4.66
N THR A 183 -1.72 -7.97 -5.71
CA THR A 183 -0.76 -7.66 -6.77
C THR A 183 -0.74 -6.17 -7.03
N PHE A 184 0.41 -5.65 -7.46
CA PHE A 184 0.53 -4.26 -7.87
C PHE A 184 1.49 -4.13 -9.06
N ASP A 185 1.28 -3.05 -9.81
CA ASP A 185 2.17 -2.54 -10.84
C ASP A 185 2.25 -1.02 -10.65
N LEU A 186 3.40 -0.54 -10.19
CA LEU A 186 3.64 0.83 -9.75
C LEU A 186 4.67 1.49 -10.64
N LEU A 187 4.40 2.72 -11.05
CA LEU A 187 5.32 3.52 -11.85
C LEU A 187 5.79 4.72 -11.03
N PHE A 188 7.09 4.87 -10.91
CA PHE A 188 7.73 5.98 -10.21
C PHE A 188 8.48 6.85 -11.20
N THR A 189 8.40 8.18 -10.98
CA THR A 189 9.11 9.19 -11.77
C THR A 189 9.87 10.16 -10.87
N ARG A 190 10.92 10.81 -11.41
CA ARG A 190 11.69 11.88 -10.74
C ARG A 190 12.09 12.98 -11.68
#